data_7d8148510732a1107dbdf28529a3f65c
#
_entry.id   7d8148510732a1107dbdf28529a3f65c
#
_cell.length_a   1.000
_cell.length_b   1.000
_cell.length_c   1.000
_cell.angle_alpha   90.00
_cell.angle_beta   90.00
_cell.angle_gamma   90.00
#
_symmetry.space_group_name_H-M   'P 1'
#
loop_
_entity.id
_entity.type
_entity.pdbx_description
1 polymer ?
#
loop_
_entity_poly.entity_id
_entity_poly.type
_entity_poly.pdbx_seq_one_letter_code
_entity_poly.pdbx_strand_id
1 'polypeptide(L)'
;MSEPRHDAVPTWRASLLVGLRIPILLAWVAAAVAAVVHLPSLAEADSASVRGLVAADAEAIATEERDFELFELPLLSRTVVVQRAPDGIGADAQARALARAQDLTEGRDPVLRTIRFALPVANTAGLFPGSTERGTTILTFLYFEPGASVYARTALGRTVASRIGEDGDPVTGVTGAIPARVAEWRAIEDALPWVELLTVGFIALLIGWTFRSVGAPLVVLAAAGVAYLVATRAVAWMGTALDISVPREVEPVMLVLLLGVVTDYAVFFLATFRRALAAGATRVEAARVSVTANAGVVATAGLIVALGSAALIVGRLDFFRALGPAAGLTVLLALLVCLTFVPAALALFGGLVFRRVEPAPVEVPQRLLAPLRAFTGRALTSRPGAALGIAVAAAALAFAALPALDLRLGFTLIRGLPDAHEV
;
A
#
# COMPACT_ATOMS: atom_id res chain seq x y z
N MET A 1 33.68 -34.33 17.41
CA MET A 1 32.52 -34.06 16.54
C MET A 1 32.97 -33.06 15.51
N SER A 2 33.34 -33.54 14.32
CA SER A 2 33.93 -32.75 13.22
C SER A 2 32.87 -31.79 12.68
N GLU A 3 33.16 -30.47 12.75
CA GLU A 3 32.39 -29.45 12.07
C GLU A 3 32.25 -29.80 10.57
N PRO A 4 31.04 -29.69 10.01
CA PRO A 4 30.89 -29.85 8.58
C PRO A 4 31.60 -28.65 7.90
N ARG A 5 32.72 -28.89 7.27
CA ARG A 5 33.32 -27.98 6.28
C ARG A 5 32.28 -27.77 5.18
N HIS A 6 31.62 -26.63 5.19
CA HIS A 6 30.81 -26.16 4.07
C HIS A 6 31.73 -25.65 2.95
N ASP A 7 32.52 -26.53 2.38
CA ASP A 7 33.16 -26.34 1.08
C ASP A 7 32.08 -26.59 0.00
N ALA A 8 31.03 -25.75 -0.02
CA ALA A 8 30.10 -25.75 -1.12
C ALA A 8 30.80 -25.25 -2.37
N VAL A 9 31.22 -26.18 -3.24
CA VAL A 9 31.81 -25.86 -4.54
C VAL A 9 30.88 -24.93 -5.27
N PRO A 10 31.33 -23.74 -5.71
CA PRO A 10 30.47 -22.78 -6.37
C PRO A 10 29.81 -23.39 -7.60
N THR A 11 28.49 -23.36 -7.66
CA THR A 11 27.76 -23.84 -8.82
C THR A 11 28.09 -22.98 -10.05
N TRP A 12 28.02 -23.56 -11.27
CA TRP A 12 28.23 -22.82 -12.51
C TRP A 12 27.32 -21.57 -12.60
N ARG A 13 26.12 -21.64 -12.04
CA ARG A 13 25.16 -20.53 -11.95
C ARG A 13 25.68 -19.38 -11.11
N ALA A 14 26.27 -19.66 -9.96
CA ALA A 14 26.87 -18.63 -9.10
C ALA A 14 28.08 -17.98 -9.79
N SER A 15 28.90 -18.77 -10.50
CA SER A 15 30.03 -18.25 -11.27
C SER A 15 29.61 -17.35 -12.44
N LEU A 16 28.53 -17.70 -13.12
CA LEU A 16 27.97 -16.91 -14.21
C LEU A 16 27.35 -15.59 -13.71
N LEU A 17 26.53 -15.61 -12.64
CA LEU A 17 25.95 -14.41 -12.05
C LEU A 17 27.01 -13.42 -11.57
N VAL A 18 28.03 -13.91 -10.85
CA VAL A 18 29.09 -13.06 -10.35
C VAL A 18 30.03 -12.61 -11.47
N GLY A 19 30.23 -13.42 -12.51
CA GLY A 19 30.97 -13.04 -13.72
C GLY A 19 30.30 -11.90 -14.48
N LEU A 20 28.99 -11.93 -14.60
CA LEU A 20 28.17 -10.93 -15.29
C LEU A 20 27.74 -9.77 -14.38
N ARG A 21 28.38 -9.53 -13.24
CA ARG A 21 27.96 -8.53 -12.25
C ARG A 21 27.74 -7.11 -12.82
N ILE A 22 28.64 -6.65 -13.71
CA ILE A 22 28.51 -5.32 -14.32
C ILE A 22 27.32 -5.26 -15.29
N PRO A 23 27.21 -6.15 -16.31
CA PRO A 23 26.03 -6.17 -17.17
C PRO A 23 24.71 -6.37 -16.41
N ILE A 24 24.67 -7.14 -15.32
CA ILE A 24 23.46 -7.30 -14.52
C ILE A 24 23.04 -5.97 -13.87
N LEU A 25 23.97 -5.26 -13.23
CA LEU A 25 23.68 -3.97 -12.61
C LEU A 25 23.23 -2.95 -13.66
N LEU A 26 23.92 -2.88 -14.81
CA LEU A 26 23.54 -2.00 -15.91
C LEU A 26 22.18 -2.36 -16.50
N ALA A 27 21.88 -3.65 -16.64
CA ALA A 27 20.58 -4.11 -17.14
C ALA A 27 19.44 -3.70 -16.21
N TRP A 28 19.61 -3.79 -14.88
CA TRP A 28 18.60 -3.35 -13.92
C TRP A 28 18.42 -1.83 -13.92
N VAL A 29 19.49 -1.05 -14.01
CA VAL A 29 19.40 0.41 -14.15
C VAL A 29 18.69 0.77 -15.45
N ALA A 30 19.07 0.13 -16.57
CA ALA A 30 18.41 0.32 -17.84
C ALA A 30 16.92 -0.08 -17.81
N ALA A 31 16.60 -1.20 -17.15
CA ALA A 31 15.23 -1.65 -16.98
C ALA A 31 14.40 -0.64 -16.14
N ALA A 32 14.98 -0.10 -15.05
CA ALA A 32 14.31 0.92 -14.24
C ALA A 32 14.05 2.21 -15.05
N VAL A 33 15.07 2.68 -15.79
CA VAL A 33 14.92 3.86 -16.66
C VAL A 33 13.89 3.60 -17.76
N ALA A 34 13.98 2.47 -18.45
CA ALA A 34 13.02 2.10 -19.50
C ALA A 34 11.59 1.98 -18.95
N ALA A 35 11.42 1.39 -17.77
CA ALA A 35 10.11 1.30 -17.12
C ALA A 35 9.53 2.70 -16.83
N VAL A 36 10.34 3.62 -16.29
CA VAL A 36 9.88 4.99 -16.00
C VAL A 36 9.54 5.78 -17.26
N VAL A 37 10.29 5.59 -18.35
CA VAL A 37 10.11 6.36 -19.59
C VAL A 37 8.98 5.81 -20.47
N HIS A 38 8.78 4.50 -20.51
CA HIS A 38 7.90 3.86 -21.51
C HIS A 38 6.63 3.24 -20.93
N LEU A 39 6.60 2.97 -19.62
CA LEU A 39 5.44 2.35 -18.99
C LEU A 39 4.58 3.39 -18.24
N PRO A 40 3.25 3.22 -18.20
CA PRO A 40 2.35 4.13 -17.50
C PRO A 40 2.66 4.16 -15.99
N SER A 41 2.28 5.27 -15.34
CA SER A 41 2.26 5.35 -13.89
C SER A 41 1.01 4.70 -13.31
N LEU A 42 1.04 4.31 -12.03
CA LEU A 42 -0.16 3.82 -11.33
C LEU A 42 -1.27 4.88 -11.31
N ALA A 43 -0.91 6.16 -11.24
CA ALA A 43 -1.87 7.26 -11.30
C ALA A 43 -2.60 7.36 -12.65
N GLU A 44 -1.95 6.99 -13.74
CA GLU A 44 -2.55 6.94 -15.09
C GLU A 44 -3.38 5.66 -15.31
N ALA A 45 -3.02 4.56 -14.65
CA ALA A 45 -3.74 3.30 -14.71
C ALA A 45 -4.97 3.26 -13.77
N ASP A 46 -5.07 4.23 -12.85
CA ASP A 46 -6.17 4.35 -11.91
C ASP A 46 -7.44 4.85 -12.62
N SER A 47 -8.33 3.93 -12.96
CA SER A 47 -9.72 4.28 -13.21
C SER A 47 -10.37 4.48 -11.85
N ALA A 48 -10.37 5.73 -11.34
CA ALA A 48 -10.91 6.11 -10.04
C ALA A 48 -12.44 5.84 -9.94
N SER A 49 -12.84 4.58 -10.04
CA SER A 49 -14.23 4.15 -9.93
C SER A 49 -14.49 3.62 -8.52
N VAL A 50 -15.65 3.96 -7.97
CA VAL A 50 -16.16 3.40 -6.70
C VAL A 50 -16.37 1.88 -6.82
N ARG A 51 -16.32 1.33 -8.04
CA ARG A 51 -16.55 -0.08 -8.39
C ARG A 51 -15.57 -1.06 -7.72
N GLY A 52 -14.32 -0.65 -7.46
CA GLY A 52 -13.30 -1.57 -6.94
C GLY A 52 -13.55 -2.13 -5.53
N LEU A 53 -14.49 -1.58 -4.75
CA LEU A 53 -14.82 -2.05 -3.40
C LEU A 53 -16.04 -2.98 -3.34
N VAL A 54 -16.75 -3.13 -4.42
CA VAL A 54 -17.97 -3.95 -4.50
C VAL A 54 -17.75 -5.01 -5.56
N ALA A 55 -18.27 -6.22 -5.35
CA ALA A 55 -18.16 -7.27 -6.35
C ALA A 55 -18.82 -6.80 -7.66
N ALA A 56 -18.16 -7.05 -8.81
CA ALA A 56 -18.63 -6.62 -10.13
C ALA A 56 -20.03 -7.17 -10.48
N ASP A 57 -20.37 -8.32 -9.88
CA ASP A 57 -21.66 -9.01 -10.02
C ASP A 57 -22.68 -8.62 -8.92
N ALA A 58 -22.38 -7.60 -8.11
CA ALA A 58 -23.29 -7.19 -7.06
C ALA A 58 -24.57 -6.62 -7.67
N GLU A 59 -25.71 -7.16 -7.22
CA GLU A 59 -27.06 -6.76 -7.67
C GLU A 59 -27.29 -5.24 -7.59
N ALA A 60 -26.70 -4.59 -6.58
CA ALA A 60 -26.78 -3.14 -6.41
C ALA A 60 -26.13 -2.36 -7.56
N ILE A 61 -24.99 -2.84 -8.10
CA ILE A 61 -24.32 -2.20 -9.24
C ILE A 61 -25.10 -2.45 -10.52
N ALA A 62 -25.52 -3.71 -10.74
CA ALA A 62 -26.34 -4.05 -11.91
C ALA A 62 -27.66 -3.27 -11.93
N THR A 63 -28.25 -3.04 -10.76
CA THR A 63 -29.47 -2.24 -10.61
C THR A 63 -29.19 -0.76 -10.91
N GLU A 64 -28.10 -0.18 -10.39
CA GLU A 64 -27.72 1.21 -10.65
C GLU A 64 -27.45 1.47 -12.15
N GLU A 65 -26.81 0.51 -12.84
CA GLU A 65 -26.59 0.59 -14.28
C GLU A 65 -27.90 0.50 -15.07
N ARG A 66 -28.79 -0.41 -14.69
CA ARG A 66 -30.09 -0.55 -15.32
C ARG A 66 -30.98 0.67 -15.09
N ASP A 67 -30.94 1.24 -13.89
CA ASP A 67 -31.66 2.47 -13.59
C ASP A 67 -31.19 3.62 -14.47
N PHE A 68 -29.85 3.74 -14.67
CA PHE A 68 -29.30 4.76 -15.55
C PHE A 68 -29.70 4.53 -17.03
N GLU A 69 -29.69 3.27 -17.49
CA GLU A 69 -30.14 2.95 -18.86
C GLU A 69 -31.62 3.26 -19.09
N LEU A 70 -32.46 3.05 -18.07
CA LEU A 70 -33.91 3.25 -18.18
C LEU A 70 -34.33 4.72 -17.99
N PHE A 71 -33.69 5.45 -17.10
CA PHE A 71 -34.12 6.78 -16.69
C PHE A 71 -33.21 7.90 -17.19
N GLU A 72 -32.04 7.57 -17.76
CA GLU A 72 -30.97 8.51 -18.14
C GLU A 72 -30.53 9.44 -17.00
N LEU A 73 -30.87 9.07 -15.77
CA LEU A 73 -30.65 9.81 -14.53
C LEU A 73 -30.06 8.88 -13.47
N PRO A 74 -28.92 9.22 -12.84
CA PRO A 74 -28.42 8.47 -11.69
C PRO A 74 -29.36 8.67 -10.48
N LEU A 75 -29.94 7.59 -9.95
CA LEU A 75 -30.86 7.67 -8.81
C LEU A 75 -30.14 7.82 -7.46
N LEU A 76 -28.84 7.53 -7.38
CA LEU A 76 -28.07 7.63 -6.16
C LEU A 76 -27.12 8.83 -6.19
N SER A 77 -27.36 9.79 -5.30
CA SER A 77 -26.38 10.84 -4.99
C SER A 77 -25.43 10.37 -3.91
N ARG A 78 -24.13 10.53 -4.16
CA ARG A 78 -23.05 10.22 -3.21
C ARG A 78 -22.21 11.44 -2.84
N THR A 79 -22.69 12.64 -3.23
CA THR A 79 -22.08 13.94 -2.94
C THR A 79 -23.15 14.92 -2.60
N VAL A 80 -23.08 15.53 -1.44
CA VAL A 80 -24.11 16.42 -0.90
C VAL A 80 -23.47 17.70 -0.40
N VAL A 81 -24.00 18.85 -0.80
CA VAL A 81 -23.64 20.16 -0.23
C VAL A 81 -24.55 20.45 0.94
N VAL A 82 -23.97 20.82 2.08
CA VAL A 82 -24.69 21.10 3.33
C VAL A 82 -24.68 22.59 3.58
N GLN A 83 -25.87 23.16 3.66
CA GLN A 83 -26.11 24.52 4.14
C GLN A 83 -26.76 24.44 5.51
N ARG A 84 -26.21 25.13 6.52
CA ARG A 84 -26.76 25.12 7.88
C ARG A 84 -26.68 26.51 8.50
N ALA A 85 -27.80 26.97 9.01
CA ALA A 85 -27.91 28.18 9.83
C ALA A 85 -28.64 27.83 11.13
N PRO A 86 -27.96 27.80 12.29
CA PRO A 86 -28.60 27.44 13.58
C PRO A 86 -29.78 28.30 13.92
N ASP A 87 -29.76 29.57 13.50
CA ASP A 87 -30.84 30.55 13.74
C ASP A 87 -32.01 30.42 12.75
N GLY A 88 -31.92 29.47 11.84
CA GLY A 88 -32.94 29.18 10.81
C GLY A 88 -32.57 29.62 9.41
N ILE A 89 -32.95 28.79 8.42
CA ILE A 89 -32.79 29.11 7.01
C ILE A 89 -34.09 29.72 6.48
N GLY A 90 -34.00 31.01 6.10
CA GLY A 90 -35.13 31.77 5.59
C GLY A 90 -35.66 31.24 4.25
N ALA A 91 -36.91 31.65 3.92
CA ALA A 91 -37.57 31.28 2.66
C ALA A 91 -36.77 31.72 1.42
N ASP A 92 -36.10 32.87 1.49
CA ASP A 92 -35.27 33.39 0.38
C ASP A 92 -34.09 32.50 0.09
N ALA A 93 -33.40 31.98 1.11
CA ALA A 93 -32.28 31.04 0.93
C ALA A 93 -32.75 29.69 0.34
N GLN A 94 -33.95 29.25 0.74
CA GLN A 94 -34.58 28.06 0.15
C GLN A 94 -34.95 28.27 -1.33
N ALA A 95 -35.49 29.43 -1.68
CA ALA A 95 -35.79 29.80 -3.05
C ALA A 95 -34.51 29.88 -3.92
N ARG A 96 -33.44 30.48 -3.39
CA ARG A 96 -32.11 30.50 -4.08
C ARG A 96 -31.54 29.09 -4.25
N ALA A 97 -31.68 28.23 -3.25
CA ALA A 97 -31.19 26.85 -3.39
C ALA A 97 -31.93 26.08 -4.49
N LEU A 98 -33.26 26.30 -4.62
CA LEU A 98 -34.06 25.72 -5.70
C LEU A 98 -33.65 26.28 -7.08
N ALA A 99 -33.47 27.60 -7.19
CA ALA A 99 -33.07 28.24 -8.44
C ALA A 99 -31.69 27.74 -8.89
N ARG A 100 -30.70 27.65 -7.98
CA ARG A 100 -29.38 27.07 -8.26
C ARG A 100 -29.46 25.61 -8.72
N ALA A 101 -30.30 24.81 -8.09
CA ALA A 101 -30.51 23.43 -8.48
C ALA A 101 -31.08 23.30 -9.90
N GLN A 102 -32.00 24.22 -10.28
CA GLN A 102 -32.50 24.29 -11.65
C GLN A 102 -31.43 24.69 -12.64
N ASP A 103 -30.62 25.72 -12.34
CA ASP A 103 -29.50 26.16 -13.18
C ASP A 103 -28.45 25.06 -13.40
N LEU A 104 -28.13 24.27 -12.34
CA LEU A 104 -27.24 23.12 -12.42
C LEU A 104 -27.84 22.02 -13.30
N THR A 105 -29.13 21.72 -13.15
CA THR A 105 -29.83 20.69 -13.92
C THR A 105 -29.97 21.05 -15.39
N GLU A 106 -30.17 22.33 -15.70
CA GLU A 106 -30.23 22.83 -17.08
C GLU A 106 -28.85 22.98 -17.73
N GLY A 107 -27.77 22.76 -16.98
CA GLY A 107 -26.38 22.81 -17.47
C GLY A 107 -25.96 24.19 -17.97
N ARG A 108 -26.51 25.26 -17.39
CA ARG A 108 -26.21 26.65 -17.78
C ARG A 108 -24.75 27.03 -17.59
N ASP A 109 -24.08 26.41 -16.60
CA ASP A 109 -22.68 26.64 -16.33
C ASP A 109 -21.80 25.59 -17.01
N PRO A 110 -20.92 26.00 -17.94
CA PRO A 110 -20.02 25.08 -18.64
C PRO A 110 -19.09 24.27 -17.70
N VAL A 111 -18.68 24.84 -16.56
CA VAL A 111 -17.79 24.20 -15.59
C VAL A 111 -18.51 23.09 -14.82
N LEU A 112 -19.81 23.22 -14.61
CA LEU A 112 -20.63 22.33 -13.80
C LEU A 112 -21.49 21.36 -14.63
N ARG A 113 -21.29 21.28 -15.94
CA ARG A 113 -22.09 20.42 -16.85
C ARG A 113 -22.06 18.94 -16.54
N THR A 114 -21.01 18.47 -15.84
CA THR A 114 -20.90 17.08 -15.38
C THR A 114 -21.95 16.76 -14.28
N ILE A 115 -22.56 17.79 -13.66
CA ILE A 115 -23.68 17.63 -12.75
C ILE A 115 -24.94 17.54 -13.62
N ARG A 116 -25.57 16.36 -13.63
CA ARG A 116 -26.77 16.10 -14.42
C ARG A 116 -28.06 16.56 -13.73
N PHE A 117 -28.07 16.49 -12.42
CA PHE A 117 -29.23 16.87 -11.64
C PHE A 117 -28.80 17.30 -10.23
N ALA A 118 -29.53 18.25 -9.65
CA ALA A 118 -29.35 18.69 -8.27
C ALA A 118 -30.71 18.74 -7.57
N LEU A 119 -30.76 18.20 -6.35
CA LEU A 119 -31.98 18.14 -5.55
C LEU A 119 -31.75 18.78 -4.18
N PRO A 120 -32.26 20.00 -3.92
CA PRO A 120 -32.23 20.60 -2.60
C PRO A 120 -33.36 20.05 -1.73
N VAL A 121 -33.02 19.59 -0.54
CA VAL A 121 -33.98 19.09 0.46
C VAL A 121 -33.80 19.87 1.74
N ALA A 122 -34.81 20.58 2.17
CA ALA A 122 -34.82 21.36 3.41
C ALA A 122 -35.50 20.60 4.56
N ASN A 123 -34.99 20.78 5.79
CA ASN A 123 -35.60 20.17 6.98
C ASN A 123 -36.79 21.01 7.56
N THR A 124 -37.44 21.84 6.72
CA THR A 124 -38.55 22.71 7.12
C THR A 124 -39.88 21.99 7.20
N ALA A 125 -40.10 20.98 6.36
CA ALA A 125 -41.42 20.33 6.17
C ALA A 125 -41.68 19.13 7.10
N GLY A 126 -40.87 18.89 8.13
CA GLY A 126 -41.05 17.75 9.04
C GLY A 126 -40.89 16.36 8.41
N LEU A 127 -40.27 16.29 7.22
CA LEU A 127 -40.04 15.04 6.48
C LEU A 127 -39.05 14.09 7.20
N PHE A 128 -38.34 14.61 8.19
CA PHE A 128 -37.36 13.85 8.97
C PHE A 128 -37.72 13.86 10.45
N PRO A 129 -38.65 12.99 10.91
CA PRO A 129 -39.19 13.01 12.26
C PRO A 129 -38.15 12.77 13.36
N GLY A 130 -37.04 12.13 13.04
CA GLY A 130 -35.89 11.92 13.96
C GLY A 130 -34.89 13.07 14.00
N SER A 131 -35.07 14.14 13.21
CA SER A 131 -34.18 15.28 13.22
C SER A 131 -34.30 16.09 14.50
N THR A 132 -33.17 16.41 15.14
CA THR A 132 -33.11 17.26 16.33
C THR A 132 -33.26 18.75 15.99
N GLU A 133 -32.99 19.13 14.74
CA GLU A 133 -33.13 20.50 14.23
C GLU A 133 -34.24 20.58 13.17
N ARG A 134 -34.90 21.71 13.12
CA ARG A 134 -35.95 22.01 12.12
C ARG A 134 -35.76 23.39 11.54
N GLY A 135 -35.90 23.51 10.23
CA GLY A 135 -35.79 24.78 9.51
C GLY A 135 -34.40 25.39 9.48
N THR A 136 -33.37 24.61 9.78
CA THR A 136 -31.96 25.06 9.91
C THR A 136 -31.06 24.60 8.77
N THR A 137 -31.49 23.60 7.99
CA THR A 137 -30.57 22.88 7.09
C THR A 137 -31.21 22.66 5.72
N ILE A 138 -30.38 22.87 4.67
CA ILE A 138 -30.67 22.43 3.30
C ILE A 138 -29.54 21.47 2.87
N LEU A 139 -29.94 20.29 2.37
CA LEU A 139 -29.06 19.31 1.77
C LEU A 139 -29.27 19.34 0.26
N THR A 140 -28.26 19.78 -0.49
CA THR A 140 -28.32 19.74 -1.95
C THR A 140 -27.60 18.49 -2.44
N PHE A 141 -28.35 17.49 -2.87
CA PHE A 141 -27.86 16.26 -3.45
C PHE A 141 -27.44 16.51 -4.90
N LEU A 142 -26.18 16.19 -5.21
CA LEU A 142 -25.61 16.35 -6.55
C LEU A 142 -25.52 14.99 -7.25
N TYR A 143 -26.02 14.92 -8.46
CA TYR A 143 -26.03 13.73 -9.31
C TYR A 143 -25.11 13.98 -10.51
N PHE A 144 -24.15 13.12 -10.74
CA PHE A 144 -23.09 13.27 -11.74
C PHE A 144 -23.24 12.25 -12.86
N GLU A 145 -22.63 12.56 -14.00
CA GLU A 145 -22.45 11.57 -15.06
C GLU A 145 -21.71 10.32 -14.53
N PRO A 146 -22.08 9.11 -14.99
CA PRO A 146 -21.47 7.86 -14.51
C PRO A 146 -19.95 7.81 -14.66
N GLY A 147 -19.39 8.40 -15.73
CA GLY A 147 -17.95 8.43 -16.01
C GLY A 147 -17.13 9.46 -15.22
N ALA A 148 -17.79 10.31 -14.41
CA ALA A 148 -17.05 11.31 -13.63
C ALA A 148 -16.24 10.66 -12.51
N SER A 149 -14.96 11.03 -12.40
CA SER A 149 -14.07 10.49 -11.35
C SER A 149 -14.49 10.96 -9.95
N VAL A 150 -14.14 10.21 -8.91
CA VAL A 150 -14.43 10.57 -7.49
C VAL A 150 -13.82 11.92 -7.11
N TYR A 151 -12.63 12.22 -7.63
CA TYR A 151 -11.95 13.50 -7.42
C TYR A 151 -12.70 14.66 -8.09
N ALA A 152 -13.14 14.47 -9.35
CA ALA A 152 -13.92 15.47 -10.08
C ALA A 152 -15.25 15.74 -9.38
N ARG A 153 -15.98 14.71 -8.95
CA ARG A 153 -17.25 14.85 -8.20
C ARG A 153 -17.06 15.65 -6.91
N THR A 154 -16.00 15.35 -6.15
CA THR A 154 -15.68 16.09 -4.91
C THR A 154 -15.28 17.54 -5.19
N ALA A 155 -14.45 17.78 -6.22
CA ALA A 155 -14.02 19.13 -6.60
C ALA A 155 -15.20 19.98 -7.07
N LEU A 156 -16.09 19.42 -7.91
CA LEU A 156 -17.30 20.10 -8.38
C LEU A 156 -18.27 20.39 -7.23
N GLY A 157 -18.43 19.44 -6.29
CA GLY A 157 -19.21 19.68 -5.07
C GLY A 157 -18.69 20.86 -4.26
N ARG A 158 -17.37 20.96 -4.09
CA ARG A 158 -16.72 22.12 -3.43
C ARG A 158 -16.89 23.43 -4.21
N THR A 159 -16.81 23.37 -5.54
CA THR A 159 -17.11 24.54 -6.39
C THR A 159 -18.54 25.02 -6.22
N VAL A 160 -19.49 24.12 -6.13
CA VAL A 160 -20.89 24.48 -5.84
C VAL A 160 -20.99 25.11 -4.45
N ALA A 161 -20.37 24.52 -3.45
CA ALA A 161 -20.35 25.03 -2.08
C ALA A 161 -19.72 26.43 -1.99
N SER A 162 -18.59 26.69 -2.65
CA SER A 162 -17.95 28.02 -2.66
C SER A 162 -18.84 29.08 -3.29
N ARG A 163 -19.52 28.79 -4.39
CA ARG A 163 -20.45 29.73 -5.03
C ARG A 163 -21.66 30.06 -4.15
N ILE A 164 -22.18 29.05 -3.44
CA ILE A 164 -23.24 29.29 -2.45
C ILE A 164 -22.79 30.27 -1.37
N GLY A 165 -21.54 30.10 -0.88
CA GLY A 165 -20.93 31.03 0.08
C GLY A 165 -20.67 32.43 -0.48
N GLU A 166 -20.25 32.54 -1.73
CA GLU A 166 -20.05 33.82 -2.44
C GLU A 166 -21.36 34.61 -2.60
N ASP A 167 -22.49 33.91 -2.78
CA ASP A 167 -23.83 34.50 -2.80
C ASP A 167 -24.33 34.94 -1.40
N GLY A 168 -23.54 34.74 -0.35
CA GLY A 168 -23.86 35.12 1.02
C GLY A 168 -24.76 34.12 1.75
N ASP A 169 -25.02 32.95 1.20
CA ASP A 169 -25.76 31.89 1.86
C ASP A 169 -24.87 31.06 2.80
N PRO A 170 -25.41 30.57 3.92
CA PRO A 170 -24.64 29.75 4.85
C PRO A 170 -24.26 28.39 4.21
N VAL A 171 -22.98 28.05 4.27
CA VAL A 171 -22.46 26.75 3.82
C VAL A 171 -21.64 26.13 4.93
N THR A 172 -21.91 24.87 5.26
CA THR A 172 -21.11 24.09 6.20
C THR A 172 -20.01 23.33 5.48
N GLY A 173 -20.32 22.74 4.31
CA GLY A 173 -19.33 21.99 3.55
C GLY A 173 -19.96 20.98 2.57
N VAL A 174 -19.13 20.04 2.14
CA VAL A 174 -19.52 18.97 1.21
C VAL A 174 -19.34 17.62 1.89
N THR A 175 -20.40 16.81 1.90
CA THR A 175 -20.41 15.49 2.52
C THR A 175 -20.88 14.40 1.54
N GLY A 176 -20.86 13.16 1.99
CA GLY A 176 -21.29 11.98 1.24
C GLY A 176 -20.19 10.95 1.09
N ALA A 177 -20.54 9.76 0.58
CA ALA A 177 -19.59 8.64 0.48
C ALA A 177 -18.36 8.95 -0.40
N ILE A 178 -18.53 9.76 -1.45
CA ILE A 178 -17.43 10.12 -2.35
C ILE A 178 -16.49 11.16 -1.72
N PRO A 179 -16.97 12.32 -1.20
CA PRO A 179 -16.11 13.27 -0.51
C PRO A 179 -15.41 12.68 0.71
N ALA A 180 -16.08 11.84 1.50
CA ALA A 180 -15.49 11.14 2.63
C ALA A 180 -14.32 10.25 2.22
N ARG A 181 -14.48 9.47 1.15
CA ARG A 181 -13.40 8.62 0.60
C ARG A 181 -12.21 9.44 0.11
N VAL A 182 -12.47 10.57 -0.57
CA VAL A 182 -11.39 11.46 -1.01
C VAL A 182 -10.67 12.10 0.18
N ALA A 183 -11.40 12.46 1.25
CA ALA A 183 -10.80 12.99 2.47
C ALA A 183 -9.94 11.94 3.20
N GLU A 184 -10.45 10.71 3.32
CA GLU A 184 -9.70 9.58 3.88
C GLU A 184 -8.41 9.32 3.11
N TRP A 185 -8.50 9.28 1.77
CA TRP A 185 -7.32 9.08 0.93
C TRP A 185 -6.29 10.20 1.09
N ARG A 186 -6.72 11.47 1.13
CA ARG A 186 -5.81 12.59 1.37
C ARG A 186 -5.10 12.50 2.73
N ALA A 187 -5.83 12.12 3.78
CA ALA A 187 -5.22 11.92 5.09
C ALA A 187 -4.14 10.84 5.07
N ILE A 188 -4.33 9.78 4.26
CA ILE A 188 -3.32 8.74 4.04
C ILE A 188 -2.15 9.31 3.23
N GLU A 189 -2.41 10.00 2.10
CA GLU A 189 -1.37 10.61 1.27
C GLU A 189 -0.48 11.58 2.06
N ASP A 190 -1.05 12.38 2.96
CA ASP A 190 -0.30 13.32 3.80
C ASP A 190 0.59 12.62 4.84
N ALA A 191 0.15 11.48 5.36
CA ALA A 191 0.90 10.69 6.33
C ALA A 191 1.96 9.78 5.70
N LEU A 192 1.73 9.34 4.46
CA LEU A 192 2.53 8.32 3.78
C LEU A 192 4.02 8.67 3.70
N PRO A 193 4.46 9.89 3.31
CA PRO A 193 5.87 10.25 3.21
C PRO A 193 6.62 10.11 4.54
N TRP A 194 5.96 10.42 5.66
CA TRP A 194 6.56 10.27 6.99
C TRP A 194 6.70 8.81 7.39
N VAL A 195 5.70 8.00 7.10
CA VAL A 195 5.72 6.55 7.34
C VAL A 195 6.82 5.90 6.51
N GLU A 196 6.94 6.26 5.23
CA GLU A 196 7.98 5.77 4.33
C GLU A 196 9.38 6.16 4.83
N LEU A 197 9.59 7.43 5.15
CA LEU A 197 10.88 7.93 5.65
C LEU A 197 11.29 7.21 6.94
N LEU A 198 10.37 7.06 7.90
CA LEU A 198 10.63 6.37 9.16
C LEU A 198 10.91 4.89 8.92
N THR A 199 10.18 4.23 8.04
CA THR A 199 10.36 2.81 7.71
C THR A 199 11.71 2.59 7.04
N VAL A 200 12.04 3.36 6.00
CA VAL A 200 13.33 3.29 5.31
C VAL A 200 14.48 3.61 6.26
N GLY A 201 14.33 4.66 7.09
CA GLY A 201 15.31 5.04 8.10
C GLY A 201 15.53 3.95 9.15
N PHE A 202 14.45 3.32 9.64
CA PHE A 202 14.52 2.22 10.59
C PHE A 202 15.19 0.98 10.00
N ILE A 203 14.84 0.60 8.76
CA ILE A 203 15.47 -0.50 8.03
C ILE A 203 16.96 -0.20 7.84
N ALA A 204 17.32 1.01 7.41
CA ALA A 204 18.70 1.41 7.23
C ALA A 204 19.51 1.34 8.54
N LEU A 205 18.91 1.83 9.63
CA LEU A 205 19.50 1.79 10.97
C LEU A 205 19.71 0.34 11.44
N LEU A 206 18.68 -0.51 11.31
CA LEU A 206 18.70 -1.90 11.75
C LEU A 206 19.76 -2.71 10.99
N ILE A 207 19.79 -2.59 9.66
CA ILE A 207 20.79 -3.26 8.82
C ILE A 207 22.19 -2.70 9.10
N GLY A 208 22.32 -1.38 9.17
CA GLY A 208 23.59 -0.70 9.47
C GLY A 208 24.15 -1.15 10.81
N TRP A 209 23.33 -1.24 11.84
CA TRP A 209 23.70 -1.74 13.16
C TRP A 209 24.08 -3.23 13.11
N THR A 210 23.21 -4.07 12.55
CA THR A 210 23.42 -5.54 12.50
C THR A 210 24.71 -5.90 11.78
N PHE A 211 24.96 -5.25 10.65
CA PHE A 211 26.14 -5.51 9.85
C PHE A 211 27.34 -4.61 10.18
N ARG A 212 27.17 -3.63 11.06
CA ARG A 212 28.19 -2.61 11.40
C ARG A 212 28.79 -1.96 10.15
N SER A 213 27.94 -1.64 9.20
CA SER A 213 28.32 -1.15 7.87
C SER A 213 27.30 -0.15 7.37
N VAL A 214 27.78 0.98 6.87
CA VAL A 214 26.94 1.98 6.16
C VAL A 214 26.62 1.49 4.74
N GLY A 215 27.51 0.70 4.14
CA GLY A 215 27.32 0.18 2.79
C GLY A 215 26.24 -0.90 2.67
N ALA A 216 26.00 -1.67 3.73
CA ALA A 216 25.00 -2.73 3.72
C ALA A 216 23.58 -2.20 3.50
N PRO A 217 23.08 -1.21 4.26
CA PRO A 217 21.78 -0.62 3.97
C PRO A 217 21.70 0.04 2.59
N LEU A 218 22.76 0.65 2.09
CA LEU A 218 22.78 1.24 0.76
C LEU A 218 22.54 0.19 -0.35
N VAL A 219 23.14 -0.99 -0.24
CA VAL A 219 22.89 -2.07 -1.20
C VAL A 219 21.44 -2.55 -1.14
N VAL A 220 20.89 -2.72 0.07
CA VAL A 220 19.49 -3.17 0.25
C VAL A 220 18.50 -2.13 -0.26
N LEU A 221 18.69 -0.87 0.11
CA LEU A 221 17.82 0.21 -0.33
C LEU A 221 17.94 0.49 -1.84
N ALA A 222 19.13 0.37 -2.42
CA ALA A 222 19.28 0.45 -3.87
C ALA A 222 18.54 -0.69 -4.59
N ALA A 223 18.63 -1.92 -4.06
CA ALA A 223 17.88 -3.06 -4.58
C ALA A 223 16.37 -2.82 -4.46
N ALA A 224 15.89 -2.33 -3.30
CA ALA A 224 14.49 -2.00 -3.08
C ALA A 224 14.00 -0.89 -4.02
N GLY A 225 14.80 0.18 -4.20
CA GLY A 225 14.48 1.26 -5.12
C GLY A 225 14.36 0.82 -6.57
N VAL A 226 15.29 0.00 -7.06
CA VAL A 226 15.23 -0.58 -8.41
C VAL A 226 14.00 -1.48 -8.56
N ALA A 227 13.74 -2.35 -7.59
CA ALA A 227 12.58 -3.23 -7.60
C ALA A 227 11.27 -2.43 -7.58
N TYR A 228 11.18 -1.36 -6.78
CA TYR A 228 10.01 -0.48 -6.70
C TYR A 228 9.72 0.23 -8.03
N LEU A 229 10.74 0.86 -8.63
CA LEU A 229 10.57 1.56 -9.91
C LEU A 229 10.08 0.63 -11.03
N VAL A 230 10.62 -0.58 -11.07
CA VAL A 230 10.20 -1.56 -12.10
C VAL A 230 8.83 -2.15 -11.77
N ALA A 231 8.57 -2.50 -10.50
CA ALA A 231 7.33 -3.18 -10.10
C ALA A 231 6.10 -2.27 -10.24
N THR A 232 6.18 -1.01 -9.80
CA THR A 232 5.04 -0.06 -9.90
C THR A 232 4.64 0.18 -11.36
N ARG A 233 5.62 0.34 -12.26
CA ARG A 233 5.37 0.51 -13.68
C ARG A 233 4.87 -0.77 -14.36
N ALA A 234 5.45 -1.93 -14.01
CA ALA A 234 5.01 -3.22 -14.54
C ALA A 234 3.57 -3.54 -14.12
N VAL A 235 3.19 -3.24 -12.89
CA VAL A 235 1.81 -3.42 -12.39
C VAL A 235 0.85 -2.46 -13.09
N ALA A 236 1.22 -1.19 -13.27
CA ALA A 236 0.42 -0.24 -14.03
C ALA A 236 0.19 -0.72 -15.48
N TRP A 237 1.26 -1.16 -16.14
CA TRP A 237 1.17 -1.72 -17.49
C TRP A 237 0.30 -2.99 -17.52
N MET A 238 0.46 -3.89 -16.55
CA MET A 238 -0.38 -5.09 -16.44
C MET A 238 -1.85 -4.71 -16.28
N GLY A 239 -2.17 -3.70 -15.46
CA GLY A 239 -3.53 -3.20 -15.29
C GLY A 239 -4.14 -2.74 -16.61
N THR A 240 -3.42 -1.90 -17.36
CA THR A 240 -3.87 -1.42 -18.68
C THR A 240 -3.95 -2.52 -19.73
N ALA A 241 -3.00 -3.47 -19.74
CA ALA A 241 -2.97 -4.56 -20.72
C ALA A 241 -4.06 -5.62 -20.51
N LEU A 242 -4.49 -5.84 -19.26
CA LEU A 242 -5.51 -6.81 -18.89
C LEU A 242 -6.89 -6.17 -18.63
N ASP A 243 -7.01 -4.86 -18.82
CA ASP A 243 -8.22 -4.08 -18.49
C ASP A 243 -8.67 -4.27 -17.03
N ILE A 244 -7.68 -4.35 -16.13
CA ILE A 244 -7.90 -4.46 -14.68
C ILE A 244 -7.63 -3.09 -14.07
N SER A 245 -8.66 -2.48 -13.49
CA SER A 245 -8.49 -1.26 -12.70
C SER A 245 -7.64 -1.55 -11.46
N VAL A 246 -6.47 -0.91 -11.36
CA VAL A 246 -5.59 -1.02 -10.20
C VAL A 246 -5.83 0.19 -9.29
N PRO A 247 -6.52 0.01 -8.14
CA PRO A 247 -6.76 1.09 -7.20
C PRO A 247 -5.45 1.64 -6.61
N ARG A 248 -5.40 2.94 -6.31
CA ARG A 248 -4.22 3.58 -5.70
C ARG A 248 -3.82 2.98 -4.35
N GLU A 249 -4.79 2.44 -3.63
CA GLU A 249 -4.59 1.75 -2.35
C GLU A 249 -3.66 0.53 -2.45
N VAL A 250 -3.43 0.02 -3.66
CA VAL A 250 -2.50 -1.08 -3.92
C VAL A 250 -1.04 -0.63 -3.79
N GLU A 251 -0.72 0.63 -4.10
CA GLU A 251 0.66 1.15 -4.10
C GLU A 251 1.35 1.07 -2.73
N PRO A 252 0.75 1.54 -1.62
CA PRO A 252 1.34 1.38 -0.29
C PRO A 252 1.55 -0.08 0.12
N VAL A 253 0.61 -0.96 -0.26
CA VAL A 253 0.73 -2.41 0.02
C VAL A 253 1.91 -3.01 -0.75
N MET A 254 2.06 -2.64 -2.02
CA MET A 254 3.21 -3.06 -2.84
C MET A 254 4.53 -2.59 -2.23
N LEU A 255 4.60 -1.33 -1.77
CA LEU A 255 5.80 -0.76 -1.18
C LEU A 255 6.22 -1.53 0.08
N VAL A 256 5.29 -1.74 1.01
CA VAL A 256 5.55 -2.47 2.26
C VAL A 256 5.98 -3.91 1.98
N LEU A 257 5.26 -4.59 1.08
CA LEU A 257 5.55 -5.97 0.68
C LEU A 257 6.95 -6.07 0.05
N LEU A 258 7.28 -5.14 -0.84
CA LEU A 258 8.56 -5.10 -1.54
C LEU A 258 9.72 -4.82 -0.58
N LEU A 259 9.58 -3.80 0.29
CA LEU A 259 10.61 -3.48 1.30
C LEU A 259 10.86 -4.68 2.22
N GLY A 260 9.80 -5.36 2.68
CA GLY A 260 9.91 -6.56 3.50
C GLY A 260 10.66 -7.68 2.77
N VAL A 261 10.18 -8.05 1.59
CA VAL A 261 10.76 -9.15 0.80
C VAL A 261 12.21 -8.88 0.41
N VAL A 262 12.52 -7.66 -0.08
CA VAL A 262 13.90 -7.31 -0.45
C VAL A 262 14.81 -7.30 0.76
N THR A 263 14.37 -6.74 1.89
CA THR A 263 15.16 -6.69 3.11
C THR A 263 15.47 -8.09 3.63
N ASP A 264 14.45 -8.95 3.75
CA ASP A 264 14.58 -10.30 4.27
C ASP A 264 15.51 -11.14 3.42
N TYR A 265 15.37 -11.10 2.10
CA TYR A 265 16.20 -11.89 1.21
C TYR A 265 17.62 -11.36 1.08
N ALA A 266 17.80 -10.04 1.03
CA ALA A 266 19.11 -9.43 0.96
C ALA A 266 19.96 -9.75 2.21
N VAL A 267 19.35 -9.82 3.40
CA VAL A 267 20.03 -10.15 4.65
C VAL A 267 20.70 -11.53 4.60
N PHE A 268 20.09 -12.53 3.96
CA PHE A 268 20.71 -13.85 3.78
C PHE A 268 22.00 -13.76 2.95
N PHE A 269 21.97 -13.00 1.85
CA PHE A 269 23.18 -12.81 1.02
C PHE A 269 24.24 -12.02 1.75
N LEU A 270 23.88 -10.92 2.41
CA LEU A 270 24.80 -10.10 3.20
C LEU A 270 25.47 -10.89 4.33
N ALA A 271 24.69 -11.68 5.09
CA ALA A 271 25.18 -12.45 6.21
C ALA A 271 26.20 -13.53 5.77
N THR A 272 25.87 -14.24 4.70
CA THR A 272 26.77 -15.29 4.17
C THR A 272 28.01 -14.66 3.51
N PHE A 273 27.85 -13.58 2.76
CA PHE A 273 28.95 -12.83 2.15
C PHE A 273 29.94 -12.34 3.23
N ARG A 274 29.43 -11.70 4.31
CA ARG A 274 30.26 -11.23 5.42
C ARG A 274 31.01 -12.37 6.10
N ARG A 275 30.36 -13.52 6.34
CA ARG A 275 31.02 -14.70 6.93
C ARG A 275 32.13 -15.23 6.04
N ALA A 276 31.93 -15.30 4.72
CA ALA A 276 32.93 -15.74 3.78
C ALA A 276 34.13 -14.78 3.74
N LEU A 277 33.93 -13.46 3.76
CA LEU A 277 35.00 -12.47 3.88
C LEU A 277 35.80 -12.63 5.18
N ALA A 278 35.11 -12.86 6.31
CA ALA A 278 35.76 -13.09 7.60
C ALA A 278 36.58 -14.37 7.63
N ALA A 279 36.22 -15.37 6.80
CA ALA A 279 36.99 -16.58 6.58
C ALA A 279 38.18 -16.41 5.59
N GLY A 280 38.43 -15.19 5.08
CA GLY A 280 39.56 -14.89 4.19
C GLY A 280 39.25 -15.02 2.70
N ALA A 281 37.98 -15.26 2.30
CA ALA A 281 37.64 -15.32 0.88
C ALA A 281 37.74 -13.94 0.22
N THR A 282 38.11 -13.92 -1.06
CA THR A 282 38.00 -12.71 -1.85
C THR A 282 36.55 -12.29 -2.03
N ARG A 283 36.29 -11.02 -2.33
CA ARG A 283 34.93 -10.51 -2.54
C ARG A 283 34.12 -11.28 -3.61
N VAL A 284 34.81 -11.73 -4.67
CA VAL A 284 34.20 -12.50 -5.76
C VAL A 284 33.86 -13.91 -5.29
N GLU A 285 34.74 -14.56 -4.55
CA GLU A 285 34.47 -15.87 -3.94
C GLU A 285 33.35 -15.79 -2.88
N ALA A 286 33.40 -14.78 -2.02
CA ALA A 286 32.38 -14.55 -1.00
C ALA A 286 30.99 -14.36 -1.64
N ALA A 287 30.89 -13.64 -2.77
CA ALA A 287 29.66 -13.50 -3.52
C ALA A 287 29.18 -14.84 -4.12
N ARG A 288 30.09 -15.65 -4.69
CA ARG A 288 29.76 -16.99 -5.20
C ARG A 288 29.24 -17.91 -4.09
N VAL A 289 29.91 -17.94 -2.96
CA VAL A 289 29.48 -18.71 -1.78
C VAL A 289 28.10 -18.26 -1.31
N SER A 290 27.87 -16.96 -1.26
CA SER A 290 26.59 -16.37 -0.87
C SER A 290 25.46 -16.81 -1.80
N VAL A 291 25.66 -16.78 -3.13
CA VAL A 291 24.66 -17.25 -4.11
C VAL A 291 24.42 -18.75 -3.96
N THR A 292 25.49 -19.55 -3.89
CA THR A 292 25.38 -21.00 -3.79
C THR A 292 24.61 -21.45 -2.54
N ALA A 293 24.82 -20.76 -1.42
CA ALA A 293 24.18 -21.10 -0.15
C ALA A 293 22.71 -20.67 -0.07
N ASN A 294 22.35 -19.54 -0.66
CA ASN A 294 21.06 -18.91 -0.37
C ASN A 294 20.09 -18.89 -1.56
N ALA A 295 20.56 -18.92 -2.81
CA ALA A 295 19.70 -18.70 -3.96
C ALA A 295 18.53 -19.71 -4.06
N GLY A 296 18.78 -20.98 -3.74
CA GLY A 296 17.72 -22.01 -3.76
C GLY A 296 16.63 -21.75 -2.73
N VAL A 297 17.02 -21.44 -1.50
CA VAL A 297 16.06 -21.17 -0.40
C VAL A 297 15.26 -19.90 -0.69
N VAL A 298 15.95 -18.83 -1.08
CA VAL A 298 15.33 -17.54 -1.41
C VAL A 298 14.38 -17.68 -2.61
N ALA A 299 14.79 -18.41 -3.66
CA ALA A 299 13.94 -18.65 -4.83
C ALA A 299 12.67 -19.40 -4.46
N THR A 300 12.79 -20.47 -3.69
CA THR A 300 11.61 -21.27 -3.26
C THR A 300 10.69 -20.44 -2.38
N ALA A 301 11.23 -19.75 -1.37
CA ALA A 301 10.44 -18.92 -0.47
C ALA A 301 9.73 -17.79 -1.22
N GLY A 302 10.46 -17.07 -2.10
CA GLY A 302 9.90 -15.98 -2.90
C GLY A 302 8.83 -16.44 -3.87
N LEU A 303 8.98 -17.59 -4.51
CA LEU A 303 7.95 -18.17 -5.38
C LEU A 303 6.69 -18.55 -4.60
N ILE A 304 6.83 -19.12 -3.40
CA ILE A 304 5.68 -19.44 -2.54
C ILE A 304 4.92 -18.15 -2.19
N VAL A 305 5.62 -17.09 -1.80
CA VAL A 305 4.99 -15.81 -1.46
C VAL A 305 4.35 -15.17 -2.70
N ALA A 306 5.03 -15.18 -3.85
CA ALA A 306 4.50 -14.63 -5.10
C ALA A 306 3.22 -15.35 -5.55
N LEU A 307 3.23 -16.68 -5.54
CA LEU A 307 2.06 -17.50 -5.91
C LEU A 307 0.93 -17.37 -4.88
N GLY A 308 1.27 -17.35 -3.58
CA GLY A 308 0.29 -17.15 -2.51
C GLY A 308 -0.41 -15.80 -2.61
N SER A 309 0.35 -14.73 -2.89
CA SER A 309 -0.21 -13.38 -3.12
C SER A 309 -1.04 -13.35 -4.40
N ALA A 310 -0.56 -13.93 -5.49
CA ALA A 310 -1.30 -14.00 -6.76
C ALA A 310 -2.62 -14.77 -6.65
N ALA A 311 -2.72 -15.73 -5.72
CA ALA A 311 -3.94 -16.52 -5.50
C ALA A 311 -5.14 -15.66 -5.04
N LEU A 312 -4.93 -14.45 -4.56
CA LEU A 312 -6.00 -13.48 -4.25
C LEU A 312 -6.86 -13.14 -5.48
N ILE A 313 -6.38 -13.38 -6.70
CA ILE A 313 -7.16 -13.20 -7.94
C ILE A 313 -8.47 -14.00 -7.95
N VAL A 314 -8.54 -15.11 -7.18
CA VAL A 314 -9.75 -15.94 -7.03
C VAL A 314 -10.82 -15.26 -6.18
N GLY A 315 -10.47 -14.17 -5.49
CA GLY A 315 -11.38 -13.38 -4.67
C GLY A 315 -12.54 -12.79 -5.48
N ARG A 316 -13.72 -12.68 -4.86
CA ARG A 316 -14.92 -12.10 -5.50
C ARG A 316 -14.90 -10.57 -5.57
N LEU A 317 -14.12 -9.91 -4.70
CA LEU A 317 -13.99 -8.45 -4.72
C LEU A 317 -12.96 -8.03 -5.77
N ASP A 318 -13.29 -7.05 -6.59
CA ASP A 318 -12.41 -6.52 -7.63
C ASP A 318 -11.09 -6.00 -7.05
N PHE A 319 -11.13 -5.46 -5.83
CA PHE A 319 -9.93 -5.08 -5.11
C PHE A 319 -8.93 -6.25 -4.95
N PHE A 320 -9.39 -7.44 -4.55
CA PHE A 320 -8.51 -8.61 -4.43
C PHE A 320 -8.05 -9.16 -5.78
N ARG A 321 -8.91 -9.05 -6.80
CA ARG A 321 -8.58 -9.44 -8.17
C ARG A 321 -7.50 -8.55 -8.78
N ALA A 322 -7.44 -7.28 -8.39
CA ALA A 322 -6.37 -6.36 -8.75
C ALA A 322 -5.12 -6.55 -7.86
N LEU A 323 -5.32 -6.64 -6.53
CA LEU A 323 -4.24 -6.75 -5.56
C LEU A 323 -3.44 -8.06 -5.72
N GLY A 324 -4.10 -9.19 -6.01
CA GLY A 324 -3.42 -10.49 -6.13
C GLY A 324 -2.32 -10.49 -7.19
N PRO A 325 -2.64 -10.25 -8.46
CA PRO A 325 -1.64 -10.17 -9.52
C PRO A 325 -0.60 -9.08 -9.29
N ALA A 326 -1.00 -7.90 -8.78
CA ALA A 326 -0.09 -6.80 -8.46
C ALA A 326 0.93 -7.21 -7.38
N ALA A 327 0.49 -7.79 -6.28
CA ALA A 327 1.34 -8.27 -5.21
C ALA A 327 2.23 -9.44 -5.68
N GLY A 328 1.67 -10.40 -6.41
CA GLY A 328 2.42 -11.52 -6.96
C GLY A 328 3.54 -11.08 -7.90
N LEU A 329 3.26 -10.16 -8.83
CA LEU A 329 4.24 -9.58 -9.74
C LEU A 329 5.31 -8.77 -8.99
N THR A 330 4.90 -7.98 -7.99
CA THR A 330 5.81 -7.21 -7.14
C THR A 330 6.81 -8.11 -6.42
N VAL A 331 6.34 -9.18 -5.78
CA VAL A 331 7.21 -10.16 -5.11
C VAL A 331 8.12 -10.86 -6.10
N LEU A 332 7.63 -11.23 -7.28
CA LEU A 332 8.43 -11.90 -8.30
C LEU A 332 9.58 -10.99 -8.78
N LEU A 333 9.30 -9.71 -9.03
CA LEU A 333 10.32 -8.72 -9.42
C LEU A 333 11.32 -8.45 -8.28
N ALA A 334 10.83 -8.30 -7.04
CA ALA A 334 11.69 -8.19 -5.86
C ALA A 334 12.62 -9.41 -5.70
N LEU A 335 12.10 -10.62 -5.91
CA LEU A 335 12.84 -11.86 -5.89
C LEU A 335 13.95 -11.86 -6.97
N LEU A 336 13.63 -11.48 -8.20
CA LEU A 336 14.59 -11.41 -9.31
C LEU A 336 15.72 -10.41 -9.01
N VAL A 337 15.37 -9.24 -8.46
CA VAL A 337 16.36 -8.25 -7.99
C VAL A 337 17.23 -8.84 -6.88
N CYS A 338 16.65 -9.49 -5.89
CA CYS A 338 17.43 -10.08 -4.79
C CYS A 338 18.36 -11.18 -5.26
N LEU A 339 17.93 -12.01 -6.21
CA LEU A 339 18.75 -13.11 -6.74
C LEU A 339 19.87 -12.67 -7.68
N THR A 340 19.74 -11.49 -8.29
CA THR A 340 20.67 -11.03 -9.34
C THR A 340 21.40 -9.74 -8.96
N PHE A 341 20.67 -8.66 -8.63
CA PHE A 341 21.25 -7.36 -8.30
C PHE A 341 22.08 -7.40 -7.01
N VAL A 342 21.54 -7.98 -5.93
CA VAL A 342 22.21 -7.98 -4.62
C VAL A 342 23.54 -8.70 -4.68
N PRO A 343 23.67 -9.95 -5.21
CA PRO A 343 24.98 -10.61 -5.36
C PRO A 343 25.94 -9.87 -6.30
N ALA A 344 25.43 -9.29 -7.38
CA ALA A 344 26.24 -8.50 -8.30
C ALA A 344 26.81 -7.25 -7.63
N ALA A 345 25.99 -6.53 -6.86
CA ALA A 345 26.41 -5.37 -6.08
C ALA A 345 27.45 -5.73 -5.01
N LEU A 346 27.26 -6.85 -4.31
CA LEU A 346 28.23 -7.35 -3.33
C LEU A 346 29.57 -7.78 -3.99
N ALA A 347 29.52 -8.44 -5.14
CA ALA A 347 30.72 -8.80 -5.88
C ALA A 347 31.52 -7.58 -6.36
N LEU A 348 30.85 -6.47 -6.67
CA LEU A 348 31.47 -5.24 -7.14
C LEU A 348 31.89 -4.33 -5.99
N PHE A 349 30.99 -4.07 -5.05
CA PHE A 349 31.16 -3.07 -3.98
C PHE A 349 31.43 -3.67 -2.60
N GLY A 350 31.42 -5.01 -2.45
CA GLY A 350 31.52 -5.68 -1.17
C GLY A 350 32.73 -5.30 -0.31
N GLY A 351 33.87 -4.95 -0.95
CA GLY A 351 35.05 -4.43 -0.25
C GLY A 351 34.83 -3.01 0.34
N LEU A 352 33.95 -2.20 -0.25
CA LEU A 352 33.53 -0.90 0.27
C LEU A 352 32.45 -1.06 1.34
N VAL A 353 31.54 -2.01 1.12
CA VAL A 353 30.43 -2.33 2.04
C VAL A 353 30.96 -2.83 3.38
N PHE A 354 31.98 -3.67 3.37
CA PHE A 354 32.61 -4.28 4.54
C PHE A 354 34.06 -3.91 4.68
N ARG A 355 34.38 -2.62 4.72
CA ARG A 355 35.77 -2.09 4.83
C ARG A 355 36.53 -2.53 6.09
N ARG A 356 35.80 -2.84 7.17
CA ARG A 356 36.38 -3.27 8.45
C ARG A 356 35.77 -4.61 8.85
N VAL A 357 36.11 -5.66 8.08
CA VAL A 357 35.90 -7.00 8.59
C VAL A 357 37.08 -7.32 9.48
N GLU A 358 36.99 -6.89 10.74
CA GLU A 358 37.77 -7.61 11.74
C GLU A 358 37.20 -9.03 11.81
N PRO A 359 38.09 -10.07 11.89
CA PRO A 359 37.65 -11.42 12.18
C PRO A 359 37.17 -11.46 13.64
N ALA A 360 36.06 -10.77 13.90
CA ALA A 360 35.38 -10.88 15.16
C ALA A 360 34.26 -11.91 14.96
N PRO A 361 34.22 -12.94 15.79
CA PRO A 361 33.01 -13.71 15.93
C PRO A 361 31.87 -12.70 16.16
N VAL A 362 30.74 -12.89 15.49
CA VAL A 362 29.48 -12.18 15.81
C VAL A 362 29.03 -12.69 17.18
N GLU A 363 29.76 -12.34 18.17
CA GLU A 363 29.33 -12.36 19.54
C GLU A 363 28.60 -11.03 19.74
N VAL A 364 27.27 -11.04 19.48
CA VAL A 364 26.35 -10.25 20.30
C VAL A 364 26.90 -10.39 21.70
N PRO A 365 26.99 -9.33 22.54
CA PRO A 365 27.58 -9.45 23.88
C PRO A 365 26.86 -10.57 24.60
N GLN A 366 27.38 -11.78 24.38
CA GLN A 366 26.78 -13.03 24.84
C GLN A 366 26.80 -13.09 26.36
N ARG A 367 27.65 -12.25 26.99
CA ARG A 367 27.76 -12.20 28.45
C ARG A 367 26.50 -11.73 29.17
N LEU A 368 25.74 -10.79 28.60
CA LEU A 368 24.49 -10.31 29.23
C LEU A 368 23.33 -11.27 29.04
N LEU A 369 23.28 -11.96 27.90
CA LEU A 369 22.18 -12.88 27.56
C LEU A 369 22.59 -14.36 27.69
N ALA A 370 23.84 -14.66 27.97
CA ALA A 370 24.35 -16.03 28.14
C ALA A 370 23.55 -16.83 29.19
N PRO A 371 23.28 -16.29 30.40
CA PRO A 371 22.49 -17.02 31.38
C PRO A 371 21.03 -17.24 30.92
N LEU A 372 20.45 -16.25 30.22
CA LEU A 372 19.09 -16.34 29.67
C LEU A 372 19.05 -17.37 28.54
N ARG A 373 20.01 -17.37 27.61
CA ARG A 373 20.11 -18.37 26.52
C ARG A 373 20.39 -19.79 27.06
N ALA A 374 21.24 -19.93 28.05
CA ALA A 374 21.51 -21.23 28.66
C ALA A 374 20.27 -21.76 29.41
N PHE A 375 19.56 -20.89 30.11
CA PHE A 375 18.31 -21.22 30.77
C PHE A 375 17.21 -21.57 29.79
N THR A 376 16.94 -20.71 28.82
CA THR A 376 15.91 -20.94 27.78
C THR A 376 16.27 -22.13 26.88
N GLY A 377 17.53 -22.30 26.50
CA GLY A 377 18.00 -23.44 25.71
C GLY A 377 17.76 -24.77 26.45
N ARG A 378 18.14 -24.89 27.71
CA ARG A 378 17.90 -26.09 28.50
C ARG A 378 16.44 -26.31 28.85
N ALA A 379 15.72 -25.23 29.18
CA ALA A 379 14.29 -25.29 29.50
C ALA A 379 13.48 -25.74 28.28
N LEU A 380 13.71 -25.14 27.11
CA LEU A 380 12.94 -25.43 25.90
C LEU A 380 13.33 -26.76 25.21
N THR A 381 14.52 -27.31 25.45
CA THR A 381 14.92 -28.62 24.90
C THR A 381 14.42 -29.80 25.75
N SER A 382 13.96 -29.59 26.99
CA SER A 382 13.30 -30.60 27.77
C SER A 382 11.82 -30.75 27.38
N ARG A 383 11.28 -31.97 27.32
CA ARG A 383 9.86 -32.22 27.01
C ARG A 383 8.89 -31.38 27.87
N PRO A 384 9.04 -31.31 29.22
CA PRO A 384 8.16 -30.49 30.05
C PRO A 384 8.35 -28.99 29.81
N GLY A 385 9.58 -28.54 29.57
CA GLY A 385 9.84 -27.14 29.31
C GLY A 385 9.33 -26.67 27.93
N ALA A 386 9.41 -27.51 26.91
CA ALA A 386 8.80 -27.25 25.63
C ALA A 386 7.26 -27.17 25.74
N ALA A 387 6.64 -28.08 26.47
CA ALA A 387 5.19 -28.06 26.73
C ALA A 387 4.77 -26.77 27.46
N LEU A 388 5.53 -26.37 28.49
CA LEU A 388 5.27 -25.12 29.21
C LEU A 388 5.47 -23.89 28.30
N GLY A 389 6.51 -23.88 27.47
CA GLY A 389 6.77 -22.81 26.52
C GLY A 389 5.62 -22.66 25.48
N ILE A 390 5.10 -23.76 24.96
CA ILE A 390 3.94 -23.80 24.09
C ILE A 390 2.69 -23.29 24.82
N ALA A 391 2.45 -23.74 26.03
CA ALA A 391 1.30 -23.30 26.82
C ALA A 391 1.33 -21.80 27.13
N VAL A 392 2.50 -21.26 27.50
CA VAL A 392 2.69 -19.82 27.77
C VAL A 392 2.51 -19.01 26.46
N ALA A 393 3.08 -19.47 25.35
CA ALA A 393 2.91 -18.80 24.06
C ALA A 393 1.46 -18.83 23.60
N ALA A 394 0.77 -19.97 23.74
CA ALA A 394 -0.64 -20.10 23.40
C ALA A 394 -1.52 -19.20 24.28
N ALA A 395 -1.25 -19.14 25.59
CA ALA A 395 -1.96 -18.25 26.50
C ALA A 395 -1.73 -16.77 26.18
N ALA A 396 -0.48 -16.38 25.86
CA ALA A 396 -0.16 -15.02 25.43
C ALA A 396 -0.85 -14.63 24.12
N LEU A 397 -0.87 -15.53 23.13
CA LEU A 397 -1.59 -15.34 21.88
C LEU A 397 -3.10 -15.25 22.07
N ALA A 398 -3.68 -16.13 22.92
CA ALA A 398 -5.09 -16.07 23.27
C ALA A 398 -5.45 -14.74 23.97
N PHE A 399 -4.63 -14.29 24.92
CA PHE A 399 -4.80 -13.00 25.58
C PHE A 399 -4.70 -11.83 24.58
N ALA A 400 -3.71 -11.85 23.68
CA ALA A 400 -3.55 -10.84 22.65
C ALA A 400 -4.70 -10.85 21.61
N ALA A 401 -5.38 -11.98 21.46
CA ALA A 401 -6.54 -12.11 20.56
C ALA A 401 -7.86 -11.63 21.20
N LEU A 402 -7.93 -11.45 22.52
CA LEU A 402 -9.16 -11.00 23.20
C LEU A 402 -9.73 -9.69 22.61
N PRO A 403 -8.93 -8.63 22.34
CA PRO A 403 -9.43 -7.42 21.72
C PRO A 403 -10.03 -7.64 20.30
N ALA A 404 -9.61 -8.71 19.61
CA ALA A 404 -10.15 -9.04 18.29
C ALA A 404 -11.60 -9.56 18.33
N LEU A 405 -12.07 -10.05 19.49
CA LEU A 405 -13.46 -10.48 19.67
C LEU A 405 -14.45 -9.29 19.63
N ASP A 406 -13.97 -8.10 20.02
CA ASP A 406 -14.74 -6.87 19.99
C ASP A 406 -14.56 -6.09 18.66
N LEU A 407 -13.77 -6.64 17.74
CA LEU A 407 -13.47 -6.01 16.45
C LEU A 407 -14.73 -6.04 15.59
N ARG A 408 -15.42 -4.90 15.51
CA ARG A 408 -16.50 -4.70 14.56
C ARG A 408 -15.88 -4.32 13.22
N LEU A 409 -15.84 -5.28 12.29
CA LEU A 409 -15.53 -5.01 10.90
C LEU A 409 -16.65 -4.14 10.33
N GLY A 410 -16.47 -2.84 10.35
CA GLY A 410 -17.37 -1.87 9.74
C GLY A 410 -16.52 -0.92 8.91
N PHE A 411 -16.95 -0.61 7.70
CA PHE A 411 -16.41 0.53 6.97
C PHE A 411 -16.87 1.81 7.69
N THR A 412 -16.07 2.26 8.64
CA THR A 412 -16.30 3.54 9.30
C THR A 412 -15.75 4.65 8.42
N LEU A 413 -16.43 4.93 7.32
CA LEU A 413 -16.09 6.02 6.39
C LEU A 413 -15.96 7.41 7.06
N ILE A 414 -16.47 7.58 8.25
CA ILE A 414 -16.58 8.89 8.91
C ILE A 414 -15.89 8.91 10.29
N ARG A 415 -15.88 7.81 11.04
CA ARG A 415 -15.36 7.79 12.42
C ARG A 415 -13.83 7.84 12.56
N GLY A 416 -13.09 7.66 11.49
CA GLY A 416 -11.63 7.67 11.47
C GLY A 416 -11.01 8.98 10.97
N LEU A 417 -11.83 9.93 10.50
CA LEU A 417 -11.35 11.21 10.03
C LEU A 417 -11.09 12.15 11.20
N PRO A 418 -10.00 12.94 11.19
CA PRO A 418 -9.78 13.99 12.18
C PRO A 418 -10.94 14.97 12.19
N ASP A 419 -11.30 15.50 13.37
CA ASP A 419 -12.44 16.41 13.60
C ASP A 419 -12.40 17.71 12.76
N ALA A 420 -11.26 17.98 12.11
CA ALA A 420 -11.06 19.15 11.25
C ALA A 420 -11.45 18.94 9.79
N HIS A 421 -11.87 17.74 9.38
CA HIS A 421 -12.33 17.50 8.01
C HIS A 421 -13.83 17.77 7.87
N GLU A 422 -14.15 18.68 6.95
CA GLU A 422 -15.51 18.83 6.43
C GLU A 422 -15.93 17.54 5.70
N VAL A 423 -16.78 16.73 6.31
CA VAL A 423 -17.36 15.53 5.71
C VAL A 423 -18.88 15.55 5.89
#